data_d51eb670a0cb6638de13e72a42868457
#
_entry.id   d51eb670a0cb6638de13e72a42868457
#
_cell.length_a   1.000
_cell.length_b   1.000
_cell.length_c   1.000
_cell.angle_alpha   90.00
_cell.angle_beta   90.00
_cell.angle_gamma   90.00
#
_symmetry.space_group_name_H-M   'P 1'
#
loop_
_entity.id
_entity.type
_entity.pdbx_description
1 polymer ?
#
loop_
_entity_poly.entity_id
_entity_poly.type
_entity_poly.pdbx_seq_one_letter_code
_entity_poly.pdbx_strand_id
1 'polypeptide(L)'
;MTATFAADNFELRKDWAEIWKDLSTYRQLYYKRQQSFTGTDFLTALTLLASYEKKNSGIAVSCKKRDVLRLTYADYKKYRNRLIAGVKESTKFLSSQRIFTALDMPYTSQLIPLSVIFAINPNAWFDAGNKKKLEKWYWCGVFGELYGGANETRYVTDILGLMEWVNDDASEPDTVRRSNFHASRLQQLYTRNSAAYKGIMALILKEHALDFIKGTEMDFATFVEEATDIHHIFPQNHCEKSNIDRGLWNSVINKTPIYARTNRIIGGYAPSKYLSSIERNHGVTAEDLNRYLSSHQIDVEAIRNDDFYTYFEKRKQALLDLVERATGKTISGRFDDIQNESSYVDEAEVNEIE
;
A
#
# COMPACT_ATOMS: atom_id res chain seq x y z
N MET A 1 17.18 -21.91 9.92
CA MET A 1 15.90 -22.61 9.64
C MET A 1 16.00 -24.15 9.73
N THR A 2 17.06 -24.77 9.27
CA THR A 2 17.20 -26.25 9.20
C THR A 2 17.41 -26.95 10.55
N ALA A 3 17.83 -26.27 11.60
CA ALA A 3 18.13 -26.87 12.90
C ALA A 3 16.96 -26.92 13.90
N THR A 4 15.86 -26.21 13.63
CA THR A 4 14.80 -25.97 14.63
C THR A 4 14.00 -27.25 14.97
N PHE A 5 13.89 -28.19 14.03
CA PHE A 5 13.12 -29.44 14.23
C PHE A 5 13.90 -30.70 13.85
N ALA A 6 15.23 -30.64 13.86
CA ALA A 6 16.07 -31.79 13.50
C ALA A 6 15.88 -33.01 14.45
N ALA A 7 15.60 -32.74 15.72
CA ALA A 7 15.30 -33.80 16.72
C ALA A 7 13.98 -34.55 16.44
N ASP A 8 13.06 -33.94 15.70
CA ASP A 8 11.76 -34.51 15.35
C ASP A 8 11.74 -35.20 13.98
N ASN A 9 12.90 -35.38 13.33
CA ASN A 9 13.03 -35.88 11.94
C ASN A 9 12.18 -35.10 10.92
N PHE A 10 11.90 -33.80 11.17
CA PHE A 10 11.08 -32.97 10.35
C PHE A 10 11.93 -32.02 9.48
N GLU A 11 11.73 -32.10 8.17
CA GLU A 11 12.44 -31.27 7.21
C GLU A 11 11.68 -29.96 6.91
N LEU A 12 11.83 -28.97 7.77
CA LEU A 12 11.17 -27.67 7.67
C LEU A 12 11.35 -26.99 6.28
N ARG A 13 12.51 -27.19 5.63
CA ARG A 13 12.77 -26.63 4.29
C ARG A 13 11.87 -27.26 3.23
N LYS A 14 11.63 -28.58 3.29
CA LYS A 14 10.74 -29.28 2.35
C LYS A 14 9.30 -28.84 2.58
N ASP A 15 8.84 -28.81 3.82
CA ASP A 15 7.50 -28.36 4.15
C ASP A 15 7.25 -26.90 3.71
N TRP A 16 8.23 -26.00 3.93
CA TRP A 16 8.14 -24.64 3.43
C TRP A 16 8.07 -24.59 1.88
N ALA A 17 8.83 -25.41 1.18
CA ALA A 17 8.77 -25.44 -0.28
C ALA A 17 7.39 -25.88 -0.80
N GLU A 18 6.73 -26.81 -0.12
CA GLU A 18 5.35 -27.22 -0.43
C GLU A 18 4.35 -26.07 -0.15
N ILE A 19 4.45 -25.44 1.03
CA ILE A 19 3.62 -24.27 1.37
C ILE A 19 3.81 -23.17 0.32
N TRP A 20 5.06 -22.87 -0.02
CA TRP A 20 5.41 -21.80 -0.95
C TRP A 20 4.91 -22.06 -2.37
N LYS A 21 4.86 -23.31 -2.79
CA LYS A 21 4.29 -23.69 -4.10
C LYS A 21 2.85 -23.21 -4.26
N ASP A 22 2.06 -23.29 -3.19
CA ASP A 22 0.68 -22.78 -3.16
C ASP A 22 0.66 -21.25 -2.96
N LEU A 23 1.35 -20.72 -1.96
CA LEU A 23 1.34 -19.28 -1.64
C LEU A 23 1.93 -18.41 -2.74
N SER A 24 2.92 -18.88 -3.50
CA SER A 24 3.52 -18.12 -4.60
C SER A 24 2.59 -17.89 -5.80
N THR A 25 1.43 -18.54 -5.82
CA THR A 25 0.38 -18.28 -6.83
C THR A 25 -0.33 -16.94 -6.59
N TYR A 26 -0.29 -16.42 -5.37
CA TYR A 26 -0.84 -15.12 -5.03
C TYR A 26 0.15 -14.01 -5.38
N ARG A 27 -0.23 -13.11 -6.29
CA ARG A 27 0.65 -12.04 -6.81
C ARG A 27 1.10 -11.04 -5.74
N GLN A 28 0.32 -10.82 -4.70
CA GLN A 28 0.72 -10.02 -3.55
C GLN A 28 1.93 -10.63 -2.81
N LEU A 29 2.10 -11.93 -2.86
CA LEU A 29 3.20 -12.63 -2.20
C LEU A 29 4.40 -12.83 -3.13
N TYR A 30 4.15 -13.02 -4.45
CA TYR A 30 5.20 -13.19 -5.44
C TYR A 30 4.79 -12.67 -6.82
N TYR A 31 5.54 -11.73 -7.37
CA TYR A 31 5.31 -11.19 -8.71
C TYR A 31 6.61 -10.67 -9.34
N LYS A 32 6.87 -11.02 -10.61
CA LYS A 32 8.05 -10.58 -11.38
C LYS A 32 9.37 -10.71 -10.59
N ARG A 33 9.59 -11.86 -9.92
CA ARG A 33 10.74 -12.17 -9.05
C ARG A 33 10.79 -11.39 -7.72
N GLN A 34 9.85 -10.49 -7.45
CA GLN A 34 9.70 -9.85 -6.15
C GLN A 34 8.92 -10.76 -5.20
N GLN A 35 9.50 -11.05 -4.04
CA GLN A 35 8.89 -11.82 -2.97
C GLN A 35 8.58 -10.92 -1.79
N SER A 36 7.32 -10.88 -1.35
CA SER A 36 6.86 -10.08 -0.21
C SER A 36 6.78 -10.85 1.10
N PHE A 37 6.83 -12.19 1.06
CA PHE A 37 6.68 -13.03 2.23
C PHE A 37 7.61 -14.24 2.14
N THR A 38 8.52 -14.37 3.11
CA THR A 38 9.57 -15.39 3.13
C THR A 38 9.27 -16.50 4.16
N GLY A 39 10.04 -17.59 4.10
CA GLY A 39 9.95 -18.63 5.15
C GLY A 39 10.35 -18.11 6.54
N THR A 40 11.20 -17.08 6.62
CA THR A 40 11.51 -16.41 7.89
C THR A 40 10.31 -15.63 8.41
N ASP A 41 9.60 -14.92 7.54
CA ASP A 41 8.37 -14.20 7.90
C ASP A 41 7.29 -15.16 8.37
N PHE A 42 7.14 -16.31 7.69
CA PHE A 42 6.22 -17.36 8.10
C PHE A 42 6.52 -17.89 9.50
N LEU A 43 7.78 -18.17 9.83
CA LEU A 43 8.16 -18.62 11.17
C LEU A 43 7.99 -17.53 12.23
N THR A 44 8.27 -16.29 11.88
CA THR A 44 8.03 -15.14 12.76
C THR A 44 6.54 -14.99 13.06
N ALA A 45 5.69 -15.04 12.04
CA ALA A 45 4.25 -14.99 12.18
C ALA A 45 3.70 -16.18 12.97
N LEU A 46 4.22 -17.39 12.74
CA LEU A 46 3.81 -18.60 13.46
C LEU A 46 4.19 -18.53 14.94
N THR A 47 5.39 -18.03 15.26
CA THR A 47 5.84 -17.80 16.63
C THR A 47 4.95 -16.79 17.35
N LEU A 48 4.59 -15.71 16.65
CA LEU A 48 3.72 -14.68 17.16
C LEU A 48 2.31 -15.25 17.45
N LEU A 49 1.75 -16.03 16.52
CA LEU A 49 0.47 -16.71 16.71
C LEU A 49 0.51 -17.69 17.90
N ALA A 50 1.55 -18.54 17.96
CA ALA A 50 1.70 -19.52 19.02
C ALA A 50 1.84 -18.87 20.41
N SER A 51 2.61 -17.78 20.53
CA SER A 51 2.76 -17.04 21.78
C SER A 51 1.47 -16.30 22.17
N TYR A 52 0.76 -15.73 21.21
CA TYR A 52 -0.56 -15.11 21.45
C TYR A 52 -1.57 -16.11 22.02
N GLU A 53 -1.67 -17.29 21.44
CA GLU A 53 -2.60 -18.34 21.89
C GLU A 53 -2.29 -18.85 23.32
N LYS A 54 -1.03 -18.72 23.74
CA LYS A 54 -0.56 -19.10 25.08
C LYS A 54 -0.55 -17.97 26.10
N LYS A 55 -0.97 -16.76 25.73
CA LYS A 55 -0.92 -15.58 26.62
C LYS A 55 -1.64 -15.78 27.96
N ASN A 56 -2.78 -16.47 27.94
CA ASN A 56 -3.54 -16.75 29.15
C ASN A 56 -2.88 -17.80 30.09
N SER A 57 -1.82 -18.49 29.62
CA SER A 57 -1.00 -19.40 30.41
C SER A 57 0.25 -18.72 30.99
N GLY A 58 0.29 -17.40 31.02
CA GLY A 58 1.41 -16.61 31.56
C GLY A 58 2.61 -16.47 30.62
N ILE A 59 2.48 -16.89 29.34
CA ILE A 59 3.54 -16.74 28.34
C ILE A 59 3.42 -15.36 27.69
N ALA A 60 4.50 -14.60 27.71
CA ALA A 60 4.55 -13.29 27.03
C ALA A 60 4.43 -13.47 25.50
N VAL A 61 3.59 -12.64 24.88
CA VAL A 61 3.47 -12.58 23.41
C VAL A 61 4.78 -12.04 22.84
N SER A 62 5.38 -12.76 21.91
CA SER A 62 6.67 -12.39 21.33
C SER A 62 6.93 -13.10 19.99
N CYS A 63 7.70 -12.44 19.13
CA CYS A 63 8.22 -13.03 17.90
C CYS A 63 9.68 -12.64 17.64
N LYS A 64 10.40 -12.27 18.71
CA LYS A 64 11.83 -11.96 18.61
C LYS A 64 12.60 -13.15 18.05
N LYS A 65 13.70 -12.91 17.38
CA LYS A 65 14.54 -13.95 16.76
C LYS A 65 14.86 -15.12 17.71
N ARG A 66 15.15 -14.84 19.00
CA ARG A 66 15.37 -15.88 20.02
C ARG A 66 14.14 -16.77 20.27
N ASP A 67 12.92 -16.21 20.14
CA ASP A 67 11.68 -16.94 20.41
C ASP A 67 11.30 -17.77 19.18
N VAL A 68 11.61 -17.29 17.97
CA VAL A 68 11.52 -18.10 16.73
C VAL A 68 12.41 -19.34 16.81
N LEU A 69 13.61 -19.22 17.39
CA LEU A 69 14.51 -20.37 17.59
C LEU A 69 14.01 -21.37 18.65
N ARG A 70 13.11 -20.95 19.53
CA ARG A 70 12.48 -21.79 20.58
C ARG A 70 11.13 -22.37 20.17
N LEU A 71 10.66 -22.06 18.95
CA LEU A 71 9.42 -22.63 18.45
C LEU A 71 9.50 -24.16 18.43
N THR A 72 8.52 -24.84 19.03
CA THR A 72 8.48 -26.29 19.05
C THR A 72 7.82 -26.87 17.81
N TYR A 73 8.14 -28.11 17.46
CA TYR A 73 7.48 -28.82 16.37
C TYR A 73 5.98 -29.02 16.65
N ALA A 74 5.60 -29.24 17.89
CA ALA A 74 4.21 -29.35 18.31
C ALA A 74 3.43 -28.05 18.00
N ASP A 75 3.99 -26.88 18.31
CA ASP A 75 3.40 -25.60 17.99
C ASP A 75 3.33 -25.38 16.48
N TYR A 76 4.40 -25.71 15.76
CA TYR A 76 4.44 -25.63 14.31
C TYR A 76 3.28 -26.43 13.68
N LYS A 77 3.13 -27.70 14.03
CA LYS A 77 2.04 -28.56 13.55
C LYS A 77 0.66 -27.99 13.88
N LYS A 78 0.49 -27.51 15.11
CA LYS A 78 -0.79 -27.01 15.61
C LYS A 78 -1.25 -25.76 14.85
N TYR A 79 -0.36 -24.83 14.55
CA TYR A 79 -0.74 -23.52 14.03
C TYR A 79 -0.45 -23.31 12.53
N ARG A 80 0.34 -24.19 11.90
CA ARG A 80 0.76 -24.10 10.50
C ARG A 80 -0.40 -23.82 9.54
N ASN A 81 -1.42 -24.66 9.56
CA ASN A 81 -2.52 -24.58 8.62
C ASN A 81 -3.41 -23.34 8.87
N ARG A 82 -3.58 -22.97 10.15
CA ARG A 82 -4.28 -21.71 10.50
C ARG A 82 -3.55 -20.48 9.94
N LEU A 83 -2.22 -20.46 10.08
CA LEU A 83 -1.43 -19.35 9.56
C LEU A 83 -1.46 -19.30 8.02
N ILE A 84 -1.39 -20.44 7.33
CA ILE A 84 -1.54 -20.50 5.87
C ILE A 84 -2.87 -19.88 5.44
N ALA A 85 -3.96 -20.23 6.12
CA ALA A 85 -5.27 -19.63 5.88
C ALA A 85 -5.24 -18.11 6.14
N GLY A 86 -4.62 -17.65 7.22
CA GLY A 86 -4.45 -16.23 7.53
C GLY A 86 -3.66 -15.46 6.47
N VAL A 87 -2.59 -16.07 5.91
CA VAL A 87 -1.84 -15.48 4.79
C VAL A 87 -2.74 -15.32 3.56
N LYS A 88 -3.53 -16.34 3.22
CA LYS A 88 -4.47 -16.28 2.09
C LYS A 88 -5.56 -15.21 2.28
N GLU A 89 -6.12 -15.08 3.48
CA GLU A 89 -7.08 -14.01 3.78
C GLU A 89 -6.43 -12.62 3.69
N SER A 90 -5.16 -12.49 4.10
CA SER A 90 -4.39 -11.24 3.93
C SER A 90 -4.30 -10.82 2.45
N THR A 91 -4.13 -11.75 1.52
CA THR A 91 -4.09 -11.42 0.08
C THR A 91 -5.44 -10.91 -0.44
N LYS A 92 -6.55 -11.46 0.07
CA LYS A 92 -7.90 -10.97 -0.27
C LYS A 92 -8.14 -9.56 0.28
N PHE A 93 -7.73 -9.33 1.54
CA PHE A 93 -7.79 -7.99 2.13
C PHE A 93 -6.99 -6.99 1.32
N LEU A 94 -5.73 -7.31 0.96
CA LEU A 94 -4.88 -6.45 0.15
C LEU A 94 -5.50 -6.15 -1.22
N SER A 95 -6.10 -7.14 -1.89
CA SER A 95 -6.85 -6.93 -3.13
C SER A 95 -8.01 -5.95 -2.95
N SER A 96 -8.74 -6.04 -1.84
CA SER A 96 -9.81 -5.07 -1.53
C SER A 96 -9.29 -3.66 -1.28
N GLN A 97 -8.02 -3.54 -0.88
CA GLN A 97 -7.32 -2.25 -0.75
C GLN A 97 -6.60 -1.83 -2.04
N ARG A 98 -6.83 -2.50 -3.18
CA ARG A 98 -6.21 -2.24 -4.49
C ARG A 98 -4.68 -2.47 -4.52
N ILE A 99 -4.18 -3.29 -3.64
CA ILE A 99 -2.79 -3.76 -3.64
C ILE A 99 -2.78 -5.12 -4.32
N PHE A 100 -2.39 -5.15 -5.60
CA PHE A 100 -2.59 -6.30 -6.47
C PHE A 100 -1.35 -7.19 -6.59
N THR A 101 -0.15 -6.64 -6.42
CA THR A 101 1.09 -7.38 -6.59
C THR A 101 2.10 -7.10 -5.48
N ALA A 102 3.14 -7.93 -5.41
CA ALA A 102 4.27 -7.72 -4.50
C ALA A 102 5.01 -6.38 -4.74
N LEU A 103 4.97 -5.87 -5.98
CA LEU A 103 5.57 -4.57 -6.30
C LEU A 103 4.78 -3.39 -5.73
N ASP A 104 3.47 -3.56 -5.56
CA ASP A 104 2.57 -2.49 -5.07
C ASP A 104 2.48 -2.49 -3.55
N MET A 105 3.07 -3.48 -2.87
CA MET A 105 3.04 -3.62 -1.42
C MET A 105 3.74 -2.43 -0.74
N PRO A 106 3.04 -1.60 0.09
CA PRO A 106 3.69 -0.52 0.83
C PRO A 106 4.76 -1.03 1.78
N TYR A 107 4.39 -1.93 2.69
CA TYR A 107 5.29 -2.58 3.63
C TYR A 107 5.07 -4.09 3.63
N THR A 108 6.05 -4.86 3.17
CA THR A 108 6.02 -6.33 3.21
C THR A 108 5.99 -6.84 4.65
N SER A 109 6.64 -6.14 5.58
CA SER A 109 6.65 -6.43 7.01
C SER A 109 5.25 -6.41 7.66
N GLN A 110 4.31 -5.65 7.13
CA GLN A 110 2.94 -5.59 7.64
C GLN A 110 2.12 -6.85 7.34
N LEU A 111 2.59 -7.70 6.40
CA LEU A 111 1.99 -9.01 6.16
C LEU A 111 2.07 -9.95 7.37
N ILE A 112 3.11 -9.83 8.19
CA ILE A 112 3.30 -10.67 9.38
C ILE A 112 2.13 -10.51 10.36
N PRO A 113 1.89 -9.32 10.94
CA PRO A 113 0.76 -9.14 11.86
C PRO A 113 -0.59 -9.33 11.16
N LEU A 114 -0.74 -8.90 9.91
CA LEU A 114 -1.99 -9.06 9.15
C LEU A 114 -2.37 -10.55 9.02
N SER A 115 -1.41 -11.41 8.69
CA SER A 115 -1.64 -12.86 8.58
C SER A 115 -2.01 -13.50 9.92
N VAL A 116 -1.41 -13.04 11.01
CA VAL A 116 -1.70 -13.53 12.37
C VAL A 116 -3.09 -13.07 12.82
N ILE A 117 -3.47 -11.83 12.56
CA ILE A 117 -4.81 -11.29 12.86
C ILE A 117 -5.90 -12.16 12.23
N PHE A 118 -5.78 -12.48 10.94
CA PHE A 118 -6.71 -13.37 10.25
C PHE A 118 -6.65 -14.82 10.78
N ALA A 119 -5.47 -15.30 11.19
CA ALA A 119 -5.34 -16.61 11.78
C ALA A 119 -5.96 -16.71 13.19
N ILE A 120 -5.97 -15.62 13.98
CA ILE A 120 -6.57 -15.61 15.32
C ILE A 120 -8.11 -15.68 15.25
N ASN A 121 -8.71 -14.78 14.48
CA ASN A 121 -10.16 -14.70 14.38
C ASN A 121 -10.60 -14.31 12.96
N PRO A 122 -10.66 -15.26 12.02
CA PRO A 122 -11.02 -14.96 10.63
C PRO A 122 -12.43 -14.38 10.51
N ASN A 123 -13.36 -14.78 11.38
CA ASN A 123 -14.76 -14.37 11.30
C ASN A 123 -14.99 -12.92 11.79
N ALA A 124 -14.13 -12.40 12.67
CA ALA A 124 -14.28 -11.04 13.18
C ALA A 124 -14.27 -9.98 12.08
N TRP A 125 -13.59 -10.25 10.97
CA TRP A 125 -13.36 -9.31 9.87
C TRP A 125 -14.44 -9.34 8.78
N PHE A 126 -15.46 -10.19 8.92
CA PHE A 126 -16.69 -10.12 8.11
C PHE A 126 -17.67 -9.05 8.62
N ASP A 127 -17.57 -8.66 9.88
CA ASP A 127 -18.31 -7.52 10.40
C ASP A 127 -17.80 -6.21 9.78
N ALA A 128 -18.72 -5.34 9.34
CA ALA A 128 -18.40 -4.11 8.65
C ALA A 128 -17.64 -3.09 9.53
N GLY A 129 -17.94 -3.04 10.82
CA GLY A 129 -17.27 -2.18 11.80
C GLY A 129 -15.82 -2.62 12.01
N ASN A 130 -15.61 -3.91 12.26
CA ASN A 130 -14.27 -4.49 12.44
C ASN A 130 -13.43 -4.38 11.17
N LYS A 131 -14.05 -4.56 9.99
CA LYS A 131 -13.36 -4.35 8.71
C LYS A 131 -12.83 -2.93 8.58
N LYS A 132 -13.64 -1.91 8.94
CA LYS A 132 -13.19 -0.51 8.96
C LYS A 132 -12.06 -0.27 9.96
N LYS A 133 -12.08 -0.90 11.14
CA LYS A 133 -10.98 -0.84 12.12
C LYS A 133 -9.69 -1.41 11.53
N LEU A 134 -9.77 -2.57 10.87
CA LEU A 134 -8.61 -3.20 10.23
C LEU A 134 -8.06 -2.33 9.08
N GLU A 135 -8.91 -1.77 8.24
CA GLU A 135 -8.52 -0.84 7.18
C GLU A 135 -7.84 0.41 7.76
N LYS A 136 -8.42 1.03 8.79
CA LYS A 136 -7.84 2.18 9.49
C LYS A 136 -6.45 1.85 10.06
N TRP A 137 -6.32 0.73 10.77
CA TRP A 137 -5.02 0.27 11.27
C TRP A 137 -4.00 0.08 10.16
N TYR A 138 -4.38 -0.57 9.06
CA TYR A 138 -3.50 -0.83 7.93
C TYR A 138 -2.97 0.47 7.33
N TRP A 139 -3.85 1.41 7.00
CA TRP A 139 -3.48 2.68 6.40
C TRP A 139 -2.76 3.62 7.37
N CYS A 140 -3.07 3.58 8.65
CA CYS A 140 -2.27 4.26 9.68
C CYS A 140 -0.84 3.73 9.75
N GLY A 141 -0.63 2.43 9.56
CA GLY A 141 0.71 1.84 9.44
C GLY A 141 1.48 2.34 8.22
N VAL A 142 0.79 2.47 7.09
CA VAL A 142 1.38 2.95 5.82
C VAL A 142 1.71 4.43 5.88
N PHE A 143 0.74 5.29 6.16
CA PHE A 143 0.92 6.74 6.11
C PHE A 143 1.64 7.30 7.34
N GLY A 144 1.60 6.62 8.47
CA GLY A 144 2.44 6.91 9.62
C GLY A 144 3.90 6.46 9.44
N GLU A 145 4.23 5.79 8.32
CA GLU A 145 5.57 5.23 8.00
C GLU A 145 6.13 4.35 9.14
N LEU A 146 5.25 3.57 9.77
CA LEU A 146 5.54 2.90 11.04
C LEU A 146 6.17 1.50 10.90
N TYR A 147 6.29 0.97 9.67
CA TYR A 147 6.75 -0.40 9.40
C TYR A 147 8.10 -0.47 8.66
N GLY A 148 8.83 0.65 8.59
CA GLY A 148 10.12 0.75 7.89
C GLY A 148 11.35 0.26 8.66
N GLY A 149 11.21 -0.18 9.92
CA GLY A 149 12.35 -0.52 10.78
C GLY A 149 12.23 -1.89 11.46
N ALA A 150 12.80 -2.01 12.67
CA ALA A 150 12.68 -3.20 13.53
C ALA A 150 11.25 -3.31 14.08
N ASN A 151 10.50 -4.29 13.63
CA ASN A 151 9.05 -4.33 13.78
C ASN A 151 8.54 -5.37 14.80
N GLU A 152 9.39 -6.19 15.43
CA GLU A 152 8.93 -7.30 16.29
C GLU A 152 8.09 -6.80 17.46
N THR A 153 8.46 -5.69 18.09
CA THR A 153 7.65 -5.09 19.18
C THR A 153 6.34 -4.56 18.65
N ARG A 154 6.34 -3.92 17.47
CA ARG A 154 5.14 -3.41 16.82
C ARG A 154 4.15 -4.51 16.47
N TYR A 155 4.63 -5.64 15.92
CA TYR A 155 3.76 -6.78 15.63
C TYR A 155 3.00 -7.26 16.87
N VAL A 156 3.68 -7.31 18.02
CA VAL A 156 3.06 -7.71 19.29
C VAL A 156 2.02 -6.70 19.73
N THR A 157 2.37 -5.41 19.77
CA THR A 157 1.46 -4.36 20.23
C THR A 157 0.24 -4.21 19.32
N ASP A 158 0.43 -4.38 18.00
CA ASP A 158 -0.66 -4.30 17.04
C ASP A 158 -1.64 -5.48 17.17
N ILE A 159 -1.14 -6.70 17.34
CA ILE A 159 -2.02 -7.86 17.52
C ILE A 159 -2.83 -7.74 18.82
N LEU A 160 -2.17 -7.39 19.92
CA LEU A 160 -2.85 -7.20 21.21
C LEU A 160 -3.89 -6.08 21.11
N GLY A 161 -3.48 -4.91 20.61
CA GLY A 161 -4.35 -3.75 20.49
C GLY A 161 -5.53 -3.96 19.53
N LEU A 162 -5.31 -4.62 18.36
CA LEU A 162 -6.40 -4.89 17.43
C LEU A 162 -7.41 -5.89 18.00
N MET A 163 -6.95 -6.95 18.68
CA MET A 163 -7.85 -7.92 19.29
C MET A 163 -8.64 -7.32 20.45
N GLU A 164 -8.07 -6.36 21.15
CA GLU A 164 -8.79 -5.58 22.17
C GLU A 164 -9.80 -4.62 21.51
N TRP A 165 -9.39 -3.89 20.49
CA TRP A 165 -10.24 -2.93 19.79
C TRP A 165 -11.46 -3.56 19.11
N VAL A 166 -11.37 -4.81 18.65
CA VAL A 166 -12.53 -5.56 18.14
C VAL A 166 -13.63 -5.68 19.19
N ASN A 167 -13.28 -5.79 20.46
CA ASN A 167 -14.21 -5.98 21.58
C ASN A 167 -14.56 -4.68 22.31
N ASP A 168 -13.73 -3.66 22.22
CA ASP A 168 -13.89 -2.36 22.88
C ASP A 168 -13.48 -1.21 21.96
N ASP A 169 -14.44 -0.41 21.52
CA ASP A 169 -14.22 0.69 20.59
C ASP A 169 -13.28 1.80 21.13
N ALA A 170 -13.13 1.90 22.45
CA ALA A 170 -12.24 2.88 23.09
C ALA A 170 -10.76 2.47 23.03
N SER A 171 -10.44 1.20 22.76
CA SER A 171 -9.09 0.64 22.82
C SER A 171 -8.33 0.75 21.48
N GLU A 172 -8.19 1.95 20.91
CA GLU A 172 -7.44 2.14 19.65
C GLU A 172 -5.99 1.62 19.77
N PRO A 173 -5.49 0.82 18.79
CA PRO A 173 -4.10 0.34 18.76
C PRO A 173 -3.08 1.46 18.70
N ASP A 174 -1.85 1.19 19.22
CA ASP A 174 -0.75 2.15 19.24
C ASP A 174 -0.40 2.67 17.84
N THR A 175 -0.41 1.83 16.83
CA THR A 175 -0.21 2.20 15.42
C THR A 175 -1.24 3.24 14.95
N VAL A 176 -2.51 3.12 15.35
CA VAL A 176 -3.55 4.10 15.01
C VAL A 176 -3.32 5.41 15.78
N ARG A 177 -3.02 5.34 17.09
CA ARG A 177 -2.78 6.53 17.89
C ARG A 177 -1.58 7.35 17.44
N ARG A 178 -0.46 6.68 17.09
CA ARG A 178 0.81 7.32 16.71
C ARG A 178 0.87 7.76 15.26
N SER A 179 0.01 7.23 14.41
CA SER A 179 0.01 7.61 13.01
C SER A 179 -0.19 9.12 12.86
N ASN A 180 0.76 9.75 12.18
CA ASN A 180 0.69 11.14 11.80
C ASN A 180 1.23 11.29 10.38
N PHE A 181 0.49 11.96 9.52
CA PHE A 181 0.90 12.28 8.16
C PHE A 181 0.92 13.80 8.01
N HIS A 182 2.01 14.36 7.53
CA HIS A 182 2.13 15.78 7.28
C HIS A 182 1.90 16.09 5.80
N ALA A 183 1.16 17.17 5.49
CA ALA A 183 0.77 17.50 4.12
C ALA A 183 1.96 17.69 3.17
N SER A 184 3.08 18.25 3.66
CA SER A 184 4.29 18.43 2.87
C SER A 184 4.89 17.12 2.37
N ARG A 185 4.63 16.01 3.08
CA ARG A 185 5.14 14.70 2.67
C ARG A 185 4.70 14.31 1.26
N LEU A 186 3.51 14.73 0.79
CA LEU A 186 3.06 14.47 -0.58
C LEU A 186 4.01 15.03 -1.63
N GLN A 187 4.59 16.21 -1.41
CA GLN A 187 5.52 16.83 -2.36
C GLN A 187 6.87 16.11 -2.41
N GLN A 188 7.24 15.41 -1.35
CA GLN A 188 8.50 14.66 -1.23
C GLN A 188 8.41 13.21 -1.74
N LEU A 189 7.22 12.74 -2.13
CA LEU A 189 7.03 11.38 -2.66
C LEU A 189 7.31 11.35 -4.17
N TYR A 190 8.54 11.05 -4.54
CA TYR A 190 8.99 11.04 -5.94
C TYR A 190 8.97 9.65 -6.57
N THR A 191 9.28 8.60 -5.81
CA THR A 191 9.56 7.26 -6.34
C THR A 191 8.61 6.19 -5.81
N ARG A 192 8.52 5.08 -6.56
CA ARG A 192 7.73 3.89 -6.19
C ARG A 192 8.29 3.13 -4.97
N ASN A 193 9.46 3.52 -4.46
CA ASN A 193 10.09 2.83 -3.31
C ASN A 193 9.44 3.22 -1.99
N SER A 194 8.90 4.44 -1.90
CA SER A 194 8.19 4.90 -0.70
C SER A 194 6.88 4.17 -0.45
N ALA A 195 6.66 3.72 0.78
CA ALA A 195 5.40 3.10 1.19
C ALA A 195 4.21 4.06 1.06
N ALA A 196 4.38 5.31 1.45
CA ALA A 196 3.34 6.33 1.32
C ALA A 196 3.00 6.60 -0.16
N TYR A 197 4.00 6.61 -1.07
CA TYR A 197 3.76 6.70 -2.52
C TYR A 197 2.86 5.58 -3.02
N LYS A 198 3.20 4.32 -2.68
CA LYS A 198 2.39 3.15 -3.06
C LYS A 198 0.98 3.23 -2.45
N GLY A 199 0.89 3.73 -1.22
CA GLY A 199 -0.38 4.00 -0.55
C GLY A 199 -1.26 4.96 -1.33
N ILE A 200 -0.73 6.10 -1.78
CA ILE A 200 -1.48 7.07 -2.61
C ILE A 200 -1.98 6.42 -3.91
N MET A 201 -1.13 5.65 -4.62
CA MET A 201 -1.56 4.96 -5.84
C MET A 201 -2.70 3.97 -5.57
N ALA A 202 -2.61 3.20 -4.50
CA ALA A 202 -3.66 2.27 -4.11
C ALA A 202 -4.97 2.99 -3.73
N LEU A 203 -4.89 4.14 -3.03
CA LEU A 203 -6.08 4.93 -2.70
C LEU A 203 -6.74 5.53 -3.95
N ILE A 204 -5.97 6.03 -4.93
CA ILE A 204 -6.52 6.47 -6.21
C ILE A 204 -7.28 5.33 -6.90
N LEU A 205 -6.69 4.13 -6.97
CA LEU A 205 -7.36 2.95 -7.51
C LEU A 205 -8.62 2.56 -6.71
N LYS A 206 -8.64 2.78 -5.41
CA LYS A 206 -9.78 2.49 -4.53
C LYS A 206 -10.96 3.44 -4.79
N GLU A 207 -10.72 4.63 -5.32
CA GLU A 207 -11.76 5.57 -5.79
C GLU A 207 -12.29 5.22 -7.21
N HIS A 208 -12.10 3.98 -7.66
CA HIS A 208 -12.58 3.48 -8.95
C HIS A 208 -12.01 4.23 -10.16
N ALA A 209 -10.71 4.54 -10.12
CA ALA A 209 -10.01 5.23 -11.19
C ALA A 209 -10.19 4.55 -12.56
N LEU A 210 -10.59 5.35 -13.57
CA LEU A 210 -10.93 4.88 -14.92
C LEU A 210 -9.81 5.24 -15.90
N ASP A 211 -9.39 4.29 -16.75
CA ASP A 211 -8.42 4.59 -17.81
C ASP A 211 -8.94 5.70 -18.77
N PHE A 212 -8.08 6.65 -19.14
CA PHE A 212 -8.47 7.83 -19.91
C PHE A 212 -8.96 7.57 -21.33
N ILE A 213 -8.66 6.39 -21.89
CA ILE A 213 -9.11 6.01 -23.24
C ILE A 213 -10.17 4.91 -23.17
N LYS A 214 -9.93 3.86 -22.38
CA LYS A 214 -10.87 2.73 -22.29
C LYS A 214 -12.08 3.03 -21.42
N GLY A 215 -11.99 3.95 -20.46
CA GLY A 215 -13.05 4.26 -19.50
C GLY A 215 -13.40 3.09 -18.59
N THR A 216 -12.55 2.06 -18.54
CA THR A 216 -12.74 0.90 -17.67
C THR A 216 -12.00 1.08 -16.36
N GLU A 217 -12.59 0.57 -15.28
CA GLU A 217 -11.94 0.55 -13.96
C GLU A 217 -10.69 -0.34 -14.00
N MET A 218 -9.64 0.12 -13.35
CA MET A 218 -8.42 -0.66 -13.14
C MET A 218 -8.61 -1.59 -11.94
N ASP A 219 -9.27 -2.71 -12.18
CA ASP A 219 -9.41 -3.80 -11.22
C ASP A 219 -8.24 -4.80 -11.31
N PHE A 220 -8.29 -5.87 -10.51
CA PHE A 220 -7.23 -6.87 -10.48
C PHE A 220 -6.98 -7.53 -11.85
N ALA A 221 -8.02 -7.86 -12.60
CA ALA A 221 -7.90 -8.54 -13.89
C ALA A 221 -7.24 -7.62 -14.91
N THR A 222 -7.77 -6.42 -15.08
CA THR A 222 -7.26 -5.42 -16.01
C THR A 222 -5.87 -4.89 -15.64
N PHE A 223 -5.58 -4.72 -14.35
CA PHE A 223 -4.25 -4.33 -13.85
C PHE A 223 -3.15 -5.29 -14.29
N VAL A 224 -3.48 -6.58 -14.31
CA VAL A 224 -2.54 -7.64 -14.68
C VAL A 224 -2.40 -7.80 -16.20
N GLU A 225 -3.52 -7.77 -16.92
CA GLU A 225 -3.57 -8.00 -18.37
C GLU A 225 -3.03 -6.83 -19.19
N GLU A 226 -3.37 -5.59 -18.80
CA GLU A 226 -3.08 -4.39 -19.57
C GLU A 226 -1.74 -3.73 -19.20
N ALA A 227 -1.02 -4.20 -18.21
CA ALA A 227 0.18 -3.58 -17.64
C ALA A 227 -0.06 -2.11 -17.26
N THR A 228 -0.35 -1.86 -15.99
CA THR A 228 -0.50 -0.50 -15.46
C THR A 228 0.85 0.21 -15.41
N ASP A 229 0.87 1.47 -15.81
CA ASP A 229 2.01 2.37 -15.72
C ASP A 229 1.65 3.61 -14.90
N ILE A 230 2.67 4.33 -14.44
CA ILE A 230 2.49 5.60 -13.74
C ILE A 230 2.74 6.75 -14.71
N HIS A 231 1.70 7.51 -14.96
CA HIS A 231 1.69 8.64 -15.85
C HIS A 231 1.90 9.97 -15.11
N HIS A 232 2.76 10.85 -15.66
CA HIS A 232 2.79 12.25 -15.25
C HIS A 232 1.62 12.98 -15.94
N ILE A 233 0.66 13.46 -15.16
CA ILE A 233 -0.56 14.11 -15.66
C ILE A 233 -0.21 15.36 -16.46
N PHE A 234 0.69 16.21 -15.93
CA PHE A 234 1.45 17.16 -16.71
C PHE A 234 2.77 16.52 -17.09
N PRO A 235 2.97 16.12 -18.36
CA PRO A 235 4.14 15.36 -18.78
C PRO A 235 5.45 16.13 -18.57
N GLN A 236 6.51 15.40 -18.18
CA GLN A 236 7.84 15.96 -17.90
C GLN A 236 8.31 16.93 -18.99
N ASN A 237 8.26 16.52 -20.27
CA ASN A 237 8.70 17.36 -21.39
C ASN A 237 7.94 18.70 -21.50
N HIS A 238 6.66 18.71 -21.13
CA HIS A 238 5.86 19.94 -21.06
C HIS A 238 6.28 20.80 -19.87
N CYS A 239 6.42 20.22 -18.69
CA CYS A 239 6.82 20.93 -17.48
C CYS A 239 8.20 21.58 -17.60
N GLU A 240 9.18 20.87 -18.17
CA GLU A 240 10.54 21.38 -18.41
C GLU A 240 10.51 22.58 -19.38
N LYS A 241 9.74 22.52 -20.48
CA LYS A 241 9.59 23.63 -21.43
C LYS A 241 8.87 24.84 -20.82
N SER A 242 8.01 24.61 -19.86
CA SER A 242 7.25 25.65 -19.15
C SER A 242 7.97 26.16 -17.89
N ASN A 243 9.22 25.72 -17.64
CA ASN A 243 10.02 26.06 -16.47
C ASN A 243 9.30 25.80 -15.12
N ILE A 244 8.50 24.72 -15.06
CA ILE A 244 7.88 24.27 -13.81
C ILE A 244 8.93 23.53 -12.97
N ASP A 245 8.97 23.84 -11.66
CA ASP A 245 9.93 23.22 -10.73
C ASP A 245 9.83 21.70 -10.73
N ARG A 246 11.00 21.02 -10.74
CA ARG A 246 11.09 19.55 -10.77
C ARG A 246 10.49 18.92 -9.53
N GLY A 247 10.68 19.52 -8.35
CA GLY A 247 10.12 19.04 -7.11
C GLY A 247 8.60 18.99 -7.11
N LEU A 248 7.95 19.90 -7.85
CA LEU A 248 6.50 19.88 -8.01
C LEU A 248 6.06 18.84 -9.04
N TRP A 249 6.53 18.94 -10.31
CA TRP A 249 6.00 18.07 -11.36
C TRP A 249 6.41 16.60 -11.21
N ASN A 250 7.52 16.27 -10.50
CA ASN A 250 7.93 14.89 -10.27
C ASN A 250 7.30 14.28 -8.99
N SER A 251 6.61 15.05 -8.17
CA SER A 251 5.94 14.54 -6.99
C SER A 251 4.76 13.61 -7.32
N VAL A 252 4.31 12.83 -6.33
CA VAL A 252 3.14 11.93 -6.44
C VAL A 252 1.86 12.70 -6.82
N ILE A 253 1.80 13.99 -6.50
CA ILE A 253 0.65 14.85 -6.81
C ILE A 253 0.42 14.93 -8.33
N ASN A 254 1.49 14.95 -9.12
CA ASN A 254 1.39 14.96 -10.59
C ASN A 254 1.40 13.56 -11.21
N LYS A 255 1.20 12.50 -10.44
CA LYS A 255 1.27 11.13 -10.94
C LYS A 255 -0.04 10.38 -10.73
N THR A 256 -0.37 9.49 -11.68
CA THR A 256 -1.55 8.65 -11.60
C THR A 256 -1.36 7.33 -12.32
N PRO A 257 -1.96 6.21 -11.85
CA PRO A 257 -1.94 4.94 -12.56
C PRO A 257 -2.89 5.00 -13.76
N ILE A 258 -2.43 4.57 -14.93
CA ILE A 258 -3.23 4.33 -16.14
C ILE A 258 -2.68 3.11 -16.88
N TYR A 259 -3.37 2.62 -17.93
CA TYR A 259 -2.79 1.56 -18.74
C TYR A 259 -1.55 2.02 -19.51
N ALA A 260 -0.55 1.15 -19.61
CA ALA A 260 0.70 1.45 -20.30
C ALA A 260 0.48 1.84 -21.78
N ARG A 261 -0.57 1.30 -22.42
CA ARG A 261 -0.97 1.67 -23.78
C ARG A 261 -1.46 3.11 -23.83
N THR A 262 -2.34 3.51 -22.91
CA THR A 262 -2.86 4.87 -22.79
C THR A 262 -1.73 5.86 -22.53
N ASN A 263 -0.81 5.54 -21.61
CA ASN A 263 0.36 6.37 -21.31
C ASN A 263 1.22 6.63 -22.57
N ARG A 264 1.46 5.62 -23.40
CA ARG A 264 2.20 5.79 -24.67
C ARG A 264 1.49 6.68 -25.68
N ILE A 265 0.16 6.62 -25.73
CA ILE A 265 -0.65 7.46 -26.63
C ILE A 265 -0.62 8.94 -26.22
N ILE A 266 -0.68 9.20 -24.92
CA ILE A 266 -0.61 10.57 -24.37
C ILE A 266 0.74 11.23 -24.71
N GLY A 267 1.83 10.49 -24.58
CA GLY A 267 3.17 11.01 -24.87
C GLY A 267 3.58 12.20 -23.98
N GLY A 268 4.40 13.10 -24.53
CA GLY A 268 4.96 14.26 -23.80
C GLY A 268 4.28 15.61 -24.11
N TYR A 269 3.04 15.62 -24.57
CA TYR A 269 2.31 16.82 -24.96
C TYR A 269 1.64 17.49 -23.76
N ALA A 270 1.36 18.81 -23.86
CA ALA A 270 0.55 19.55 -22.90
C ALA A 270 -0.79 18.86 -22.67
N PRO A 271 -1.38 18.92 -21.45
CA PRO A 271 -2.67 18.31 -21.15
C PRO A 271 -3.77 18.69 -22.12
N SER A 272 -3.97 19.97 -22.44
CA SER A 272 -4.97 20.43 -23.42
C SER A 272 -4.84 19.72 -24.77
N LYS A 273 -3.61 19.45 -25.22
CA LYS A 273 -3.33 18.80 -26.50
C LYS A 273 -3.61 17.30 -26.46
N TYR A 274 -3.14 16.57 -25.43
CA TYR A 274 -3.39 15.14 -25.39
C TYR A 274 -4.86 14.81 -25.10
N LEU A 275 -5.56 15.62 -24.27
CA LEU A 275 -6.99 15.45 -24.04
C LEU A 275 -7.78 15.64 -25.35
N SER A 276 -7.51 16.72 -26.10
CA SER A 276 -8.12 16.95 -27.41
C SER A 276 -7.80 15.84 -28.43
N SER A 277 -6.60 15.23 -28.33
CA SER A 277 -6.23 14.09 -29.17
C SER A 277 -7.01 12.84 -28.81
N ILE A 278 -7.22 12.57 -27.51
CA ILE A 278 -8.03 11.44 -27.03
C ILE A 278 -9.47 11.57 -27.56
N GLU A 279 -10.07 12.74 -27.41
CA GLU A 279 -11.43 13.01 -27.88
C GLU A 279 -11.57 12.79 -29.38
N ARG A 280 -10.67 13.34 -30.19
CA ARG A 280 -10.74 13.26 -31.65
C ARG A 280 -10.41 11.87 -32.22
N ASN A 281 -9.45 11.18 -31.64
CA ASN A 281 -8.85 9.99 -32.27
C ASN A 281 -9.29 8.67 -31.64
N HIS A 282 -9.89 8.70 -30.44
CA HIS A 282 -10.26 7.47 -29.70
C HIS A 282 -11.74 7.35 -29.37
N GLY A 283 -12.59 8.29 -29.89
CA GLY A 283 -14.03 8.22 -29.73
C GLY A 283 -14.53 8.46 -28.30
N VAL A 284 -13.71 9.08 -27.45
CA VAL A 284 -14.08 9.44 -26.08
C VAL A 284 -14.74 10.80 -26.11
N THR A 285 -15.95 10.91 -25.56
CA THR A 285 -16.62 12.22 -25.46
C THR A 285 -15.94 13.11 -24.42
N ALA A 286 -16.09 14.44 -24.52
CA ALA A 286 -15.56 15.37 -23.53
C ALA A 286 -16.15 15.09 -22.13
N GLU A 287 -17.43 14.72 -22.06
CA GLU A 287 -18.12 14.37 -20.82
C GLU A 287 -17.54 13.11 -20.19
N ASP A 288 -17.35 12.05 -20.97
CA ASP A 288 -16.73 10.81 -20.47
C ASP A 288 -15.30 11.06 -20.00
N LEU A 289 -14.49 11.78 -20.79
CA LEU A 289 -13.12 12.09 -20.41
C LEU A 289 -13.04 12.93 -19.12
N ASN A 290 -13.96 13.88 -18.94
CA ASN A 290 -14.07 14.64 -17.69
C ASN A 290 -14.37 13.73 -16.50
N ARG A 291 -15.27 12.76 -16.66
CA ARG A 291 -15.58 11.75 -15.64
C ARG A 291 -14.36 10.87 -15.33
N TYR A 292 -13.59 10.45 -16.36
CA TYR A 292 -12.37 9.65 -16.16
C TYR A 292 -11.31 10.46 -15.39
N LEU A 293 -11.07 11.71 -15.76
CA LEU A 293 -10.15 12.61 -15.07
C LEU A 293 -10.55 12.79 -13.60
N SER A 294 -11.83 13.07 -13.33
CA SER A 294 -12.35 13.27 -11.98
C SER A 294 -12.17 12.02 -11.10
N SER A 295 -12.26 10.80 -11.66
CA SER A 295 -12.03 9.57 -10.93
C SER A 295 -10.59 9.42 -10.40
N HIS A 296 -9.65 10.19 -10.94
CA HIS A 296 -8.26 10.29 -10.51
C HIS A 296 -8.00 11.51 -9.60
N GLN A 297 -9.03 12.15 -9.08
CA GLN A 297 -8.92 13.37 -8.28
C GLN A 297 -8.29 14.54 -9.06
N ILE A 298 -8.54 14.64 -10.36
CA ILE A 298 -8.02 15.68 -11.25
C ILE A 298 -9.09 16.75 -11.45
N ASP A 299 -8.71 18.01 -11.22
CA ASP A 299 -9.57 19.17 -11.58
C ASP A 299 -9.62 19.35 -13.09
N VAL A 300 -10.80 19.20 -13.65
CA VAL A 300 -11.02 19.18 -15.11
C VAL A 300 -10.76 20.54 -15.75
N GLU A 301 -11.13 21.62 -15.10
CA GLU A 301 -10.95 22.97 -15.63
C GLU A 301 -9.47 23.34 -15.71
N ALA A 302 -8.75 23.15 -14.60
CA ALA A 302 -7.33 23.48 -14.54
C ALA A 302 -6.49 22.66 -15.54
N ILE A 303 -6.77 21.34 -15.66
CA ILE A 303 -6.01 20.50 -16.61
C ILE A 303 -6.30 20.85 -18.07
N ARG A 304 -7.54 21.20 -18.42
CA ARG A 304 -7.91 21.60 -19.79
C ARG A 304 -7.31 22.94 -20.22
N ASN A 305 -7.04 23.81 -19.25
CA ASN A 305 -6.43 25.14 -19.47
C ASN A 305 -4.89 25.12 -19.32
N ASP A 306 -4.27 23.94 -19.14
CA ASP A 306 -2.84 23.80 -18.85
C ASP A 306 -2.38 24.60 -17.61
N ASP A 307 -3.30 24.87 -16.68
CA ASP A 307 -3.01 25.59 -15.43
C ASP A 307 -2.44 24.63 -14.37
N PHE A 308 -1.12 24.46 -14.42
CA PHE A 308 -0.40 23.53 -13.53
C PHE A 308 -0.58 23.88 -12.05
N TYR A 309 -0.48 25.14 -11.67
CA TYR A 309 -0.48 25.52 -10.25
C TYR A 309 -1.86 25.35 -9.61
N THR A 310 -2.92 25.78 -10.25
CA THR A 310 -4.29 25.53 -9.79
C THR A 310 -4.62 24.04 -9.74
N TYR A 311 -4.23 23.28 -10.77
CA TYR A 311 -4.36 21.83 -10.79
C TYR A 311 -3.62 21.18 -9.63
N PHE A 312 -2.35 21.56 -9.40
CA PHE A 312 -1.49 20.99 -8.40
C PHE A 312 -2.05 21.15 -6.98
N GLU A 313 -2.46 22.37 -6.61
CA GLU A 313 -3.03 22.65 -5.29
C GLU A 313 -4.38 21.94 -5.08
N LYS A 314 -5.29 21.98 -6.04
CA LYS A 314 -6.56 21.27 -5.93
C LYS A 314 -6.35 19.75 -5.77
N ARG A 315 -5.44 19.18 -6.55
CA ARG A 315 -5.14 17.74 -6.45
C ARG A 315 -4.43 17.38 -5.15
N LYS A 316 -3.49 18.21 -4.67
CA LYS A 316 -2.87 18.05 -3.36
C LYS A 316 -3.95 17.92 -2.28
N GLN A 317 -4.91 18.84 -2.24
CA GLN A 317 -6.00 18.81 -1.26
C GLN A 317 -6.86 17.54 -1.41
N ALA A 318 -7.21 17.15 -2.62
CA ALA A 318 -8.00 15.94 -2.88
C ALA A 318 -7.27 14.65 -2.45
N LEU A 319 -5.94 14.55 -2.68
CA LEU A 319 -5.15 13.42 -2.22
C LEU A 319 -5.01 13.39 -0.68
N LEU A 320 -4.92 14.55 -0.03
CA LEU A 320 -4.96 14.62 1.45
C LEU A 320 -6.30 14.13 1.98
N ASP A 321 -7.43 14.45 1.33
CA ASP A 321 -8.75 13.92 1.69
C ASP A 321 -8.81 12.38 1.59
N LEU A 322 -8.14 11.78 0.59
CA LEU A 322 -8.03 10.32 0.50
C LEU A 322 -7.30 9.75 1.72
N VAL A 323 -6.18 10.36 2.11
CA VAL A 323 -5.40 9.91 3.27
C VAL A 323 -6.22 10.08 4.57
N GLU A 324 -6.91 11.22 4.75
CA GLU A 324 -7.78 11.45 5.91
C GLU A 324 -8.89 10.40 6.01
N ARG A 325 -9.58 10.11 4.89
CA ARG A 325 -10.63 9.07 4.87
C ARG A 325 -10.08 7.68 5.18
N ALA A 326 -8.90 7.34 4.66
CA ALA A 326 -8.29 6.03 4.86
C ALA A 326 -7.76 5.83 6.29
N THR A 327 -7.18 6.87 6.89
CA THR A 327 -6.57 6.81 8.23
C THR A 327 -7.55 7.21 9.34
N GLY A 328 -8.62 7.92 9.02
CA GLY A 328 -9.50 8.55 10.01
C GLY A 328 -8.76 9.56 10.89
N LYS A 329 -7.71 10.21 10.38
CA LYS A 329 -6.86 11.18 11.08
C LYS A 329 -6.83 12.49 10.32
N THR A 330 -6.91 13.60 11.02
CA THR A 330 -6.70 14.94 10.44
C THR A 330 -5.24 15.10 10.02
N ILE A 331 -5.01 15.65 8.85
CA ILE A 331 -3.66 15.89 8.30
C ILE A 331 -3.10 17.21 8.83
N SER A 332 -1.92 17.15 9.44
CA SER A 332 -1.19 18.32 9.89
C SER A 332 -0.53 19.08 8.73
N GLY A 333 -0.34 20.39 8.86
CA GLY A 333 0.33 21.22 7.85
C GLY A 333 -0.46 21.36 6.53
N ARG A 334 -1.78 21.16 6.56
CA ARG A 334 -2.60 21.13 5.34
C ARG A 334 -2.67 22.48 4.63
N PHE A 335 -2.53 23.57 5.38
CA PHE A 335 -2.62 24.95 4.89
C PHE A 335 -1.30 25.73 5.07
N ASP A 336 -0.19 25.02 5.37
CA ASP A 336 1.12 25.64 5.48
C ASP A 336 1.59 26.10 4.09
N ASP A 337 2.06 27.34 4.00
CA ASP A 337 2.52 27.94 2.75
C ASP A 337 3.74 27.22 2.19
N ILE A 338 3.73 26.94 0.90
CA ILE A 338 4.75 26.20 0.14
C ILE A 338 6.15 26.86 0.21
N GLN A 339 6.27 28.11 0.65
CA GLN A 339 7.48 28.93 0.53
C GLN A 339 8.61 28.59 1.53
N ASN A 340 8.38 27.75 2.54
CA ASN A 340 9.37 27.51 3.60
C ASN A 340 10.09 26.15 3.58
N GLU A 341 9.83 25.24 2.63
CA GLU A 341 10.30 23.85 2.70
C GLU A 341 11.36 23.42 1.66
N SER A 342 12.10 24.34 1.03
CA SER A 342 13.15 23.97 0.05
C SER A 342 14.43 23.36 0.67
N SER A 343 14.47 22.99 1.96
CA SER A 343 15.69 22.60 2.66
C SER A 343 15.80 21.16 3.17
N TYR A 344 14.82 20.27 2.91
CA TYR A 344 14.93 18.86 3.29
C TYR A 344 14.66 17.93 2.10
N VAL A 345 15.64 17.82 1.20
CA VAL A 345 15.72 16.71 0.25
C VAL A 345 16.54 15.61 0.90
N ASP A 346 15.97 14.46 1.11
CA ASP A 346 16.67 13.28 1.60
C ASP A 346 17.67 12.83 0.50
N GLU A 347 18.99 13.05 0.73
CA GLU A 347 20.05 12.73 -0.23
C GLU A 347 20.07 11.26 -0.68
N ALA A 348 19.40 10.39 0.07
CA ALA A 348 19.28 8.97 -0.26
C ALA A 348 18.36 8.68 -1.46
N GLU A 349 17.37 9.54 -1.76
CA GLU A 349 16.45 9.34 -2.90
C GLU A 349 16.98 9.93 -4.23
N VAL A 350 18.03 10.76 -4.20
CA VAL A 350 18.56 11.44 -5.40
C VAL A 350 19.52 10.56 -6.20
N ASN A 351 20.16 9.55 -5.60
CA ASN A 351 21.23 8.76 -6.24
C ASN A 351 20.74 7.54 -7.04
N GLU A 352 19.43 7.28 -7.15
CA GLU A 352 18.89 6.16 -7.94
C GLU A 352 18.25 6.59 -9.28
N ILE A 353 18.54 7.80 -9.78
CA ILE A 353 17.93 8.35 -11.01
C ILE A 353 18.96 8.41 -12.18
N GLU A 354 20.06 7.66 -12.13
CA GLU A 354 20.91 7.45 -13.32
C GLU A 354 20.71 6.04 -13.92
#